data_5ee71c207f0832861be1f6b858224125
#
_entry.id   5ee71c207f0832861be1f6b858224125
#
_cell.length_a   1.000
_cell.length_b   1.000
_cell.length_c   1.000
_cell.angle_alpha   90.00
_cell.angle_beta   90.00
_cell.angle_gamma   90.00
#
_symmetry.space_group_name_H-M   'P 1'
#
loop_
_entity.id
_entity.type
_entity.pdbx_description
1 polymer ?
#
loop_
_entity_poly.entity_id
_entity_poly.type
_entity_poly.pdbx_seq_one_letter_code
_entity_poly.pdbx_strand_id
1 'polypeptide(L)'
;MRSFQMAGDSSCHFFSHFGNHAKLLQFVGAVVMPTSENDRRRIPMASRSYQDLVAWQKSMALVTAIYHHTRDFPSSELYGLTSQLRRAAVSIPSNIAEGQGRLSVGEFKQFLGHAKGSSCEVETQLLIARNLGYLDDPSTKRLVEAVREIGRILSGLLRLFGYSRTRQSN
;
A
#
# COMPACT_ATOMS: atom_id res chain seq x y z
N MET A 1 -33.01 24.95 29.59
CA MET A 1 -32.44 23.59 29.69
C MET A 1 -32.90 22.78 28.49
N ARG A 2 -32.11 22.66 27.48
CA ARG A 2 -32.34 21.73 26.34
C ARG A 2 -31.08 20.88 26.20
N SER A 3 -31.23 19.59 26.45
CA SER A 3 -30.22 18.55 26.36
C SER A 3 -29.82 18.37 24.90
N PHE A 4 -28.54 18.51 24.59
CA PHE A 4 -27.97 18.17 23.29
C PHE A 4 -27.45 16.73 23.37
N GLN A 5 -28.18 15.82 22.74
CA GLN A 5 -27.84 14.42 22.68
C GLN A 5 -26.86 14.21 21.52
N MET A 6 -25.63 13.87 21.87
CA MET A 6 -24.59 13.47 20.90
C MET A 6 -24.96 12.09 20.35
N ALA A 7 -25.21 12.03 19.07
CA ALA A 7 -25.29 10.77 18.33
C ALA A 7 -23.88 10.23 18.13
N GLY A 8 -23.63 9.03 18.64
CA GLY A 8 -22.39 8.31 18.46
C GLY A 8 -22.35 7.58 17.14
N ASP A 9 -21.15 7.27 16.76
CA ASP A 9 -20.73 6.05 16.10
C ASP A 9 -21.15 5.82 14.64
N SER A 10 -20.23 6.14 13.73
CA SER A 10 -20.26 5.65 12.35
C SER A 10 -18.86 5.61 11.72
N SER A 11 -17.91 4.90 12.32
CA SER A 11 -16.56 4.78 11.75
C SER A 11 -15.96 3.36 11.75
N CYS A 12 -16.73 2.32 12.07
CA CYS A 12 -16.18 0.95 12.14
C CYS A 12 -16.65 -0.03 11.06
N HIS A 13 -17.46 0.37 10.08
CA HIS A 13 -18.03 -0.59 9.12
C HIS A 13 -17.33 -0.72 7.77
N PHE A 14 -16.22 -0.02 7.52
CA PHE A 14 -15.58 -0.08 6.20
C PHE A 14 -14.63 -1.28 6.01
N PHE A 15 -14.27 -2.01 7.06
CA PHE A 15 -13.30 -3.12 6.98
C PHE A 15 -13.90 -4.52 6.83
N SER A 16 -15.23 -4.68 6.85
CA SER A 16 -15.85 -6.00 6.96
C SER A 16 -16.23 -6.68 5.64
N HIS A 17 -15.96 -6.11 4.44
CA HIS A 17 -16.61 -6.60 3.22
C HIS A 17 -15.72 -7.22 2.14
N PHE A 18 -14.47 -7.62 2.40
CA PHE A 18 -13.64 -8.28 1.39
C PHE A 18 -13.06 -9.63 1.83
N GLY A 19 -13.97 -10.55 2.15
CA GLY A 19 -13.64 -11.98 2.23
C GLY A 19 -13.98 -12.67 0.91
N ASN A 20 -13.04 -12.81 0.00
CA ASN A 20 -12.91 -14.00 -0.87
C ASN A 20 -11.80 -13.80 -1.93
N HIS A 21 -10.79 -14.66 -1.92
CA HIS A 21 -9.69 -14.67 -2.89
C HIS A 21 -10.15 -14.77 -4.37
N ALA A 22 -11.32 -15.33 -4.61
CA ALA A 22 -11.90 -15.46 -5.96
C ALA A 22 -12.41 -14.13 -6.54
N LYS A 23 -12.81 -13.15 -5.71
CA LYS A 23 -13.26 -11.84 -6.17
C LYS A 23 -12.13 -10.87 -6.48
N LEU A 24 -10.91 -11.14 -5.99
CA LEU A 24 -9.73 -10.32 -6.29
C LEU A 24 -9.35 -10.41 -7.78
N LEU A 25 -9.62 -11.54 -8.42
CA LEU A 25 -9.35 -11.75 -9.86
C LEU A 25 -10.41 -11.10 -10.76
N GLN A 26 -11.63 -10.85 -10.26
CA GLN A 26 -12.70 -10.20 -11.03
C GLN A 26 -12.64 -8.66 -10.98
N PHE A 27 -11.94 -8.08 -9.98
CA PHE A 27 -11.80 -6.63 -9.84
C PHE A 27 -10.51 -6.05 -10.46
N VAL A 28 -9.62 -6.90 -10.96
CA VAL A 28 -8.59 -6.48 -11.92
C VAL A 28 -9.30 -6.37 -13.27
N GLY A 29 -10.18 -5.34 -13.38
CA GLY A 29 -11.03 -5.13 -14.51
C GLY A 29 -10.27 -5.22 -15.83
N ALA A 30 -10.60 -6.24 -16.62
CA ALA A 30 -10.24 -6.38 -18.03
C ALA A 30 -8.75 -6.23 -18.38
N VAL A 31 -7.86 -6.92 -17.68
CA VAL A 31 -6.60 -7.31 -18.29
C VAL A 31 -6.88 -8.55 -19.13
N VAL A 32 -7.26 -8.33 -20.39
CA VAL A 32 -7.28 -9.37 -21.41
C VAL A 32 -5.87 -9.97 -21.45
N MET A 33 -5.74 -11.26 -21.10
CA MET A 33 -4.46 -11.95 -21.20
C MET A 33 -3.98 -11.94 -22.64
N PRO A 34 -2.84 -11.33 -22.95
CA PRO A 34 -2.32 -11.28 -24.31
C PRO A 34 -1.98 -12.70 -24.77
N THR A 35 -2.61 -13.17 -25.83
CA THR A 35 -2.43 -14.50 -26.41
C THR A 35 -1.23 -14.59 -27.35
N SER A 36 -0.60 -13.46 -27.69
CA SER A 36 0.58 -13.41 -28.58
C SER A 36 1.71 -12.56 -28.00
N GLU A 37 2.96 -12.85 -28.43
CA GLU A 37 4.17 -12.10 -28.07
C GLU A 37 4.10 -10.61 -28.46
N ASN A 38 3.36 -10.30 -29.54
CA ASN A 38 3.16 -8.94 -30.02
C ASN A 38 2.09 -8.18 -29.17
N ASP A 39 1.19 -8.91 -28.56
CA ASP A 39 0.15 -8.37 -27.69
C ASP A 39 0.69 -8.06 -26.29
N ARG A 40 1.73 -8.77 -25.86
CA ARG A 40 2.45 -8.49 -24.58
C ARG A 40 3.16 -7.12 -24.58
N ARG A 41 3.40 -6.53 -25.75
CA ARG A 41 3.97 -5.16 -25.90
C ARG A 41 2.90 -4.08 -25.82
N ARG A 42 1.64 -4.42 -25.98
CA ARG A 42 0.47 -3.55 -25.77
C ARG A 42 -0.20 -3.93 -24.47
N ILE A 43 0.47 -3.67 -23.33
CA ILE A 43 -0.24 -3.67 -22.05
C ILE A 43 -1.16 -2.45 -22.13
N PRO A 44 -2.49 -2.63 -22.08
CA PRO A 44 -3.35 -1.48 -21.94
C PRO A 44 -3.00 -0.87 -20.58
N MET A 45 -2.34 0.28 -20.58
CA MET A 45 -2.32 1.21 -19.45
C MET A 45 -3.74 1.77 -19.29
N ALA A 46 -4.73 0.84 -19.17
CA ALA A 46 -6.14 1.15 -19.17
C ALA A 46 -6.69 1.54 -17.79
N SER A 47 -5.81 1.77 -16.81
CA SER A 47 -6.19 2.57 -15.67
C SER A 47 -6.16 4.03 -16.12
N ARG A 48 -7.34 4.65 -16.23
CA ARG A 48 -7.47 6.06 -16.61
C ARG A 48 -6.77 6.98 -15.62
N SER A 49 -6.53 6.52 -14.39
CA SER A 49 -5.89 7.25 -13.31
C SER A 49 -5.12 6.29 -12.39
N TYR A 50 -3.99 6.74 -11.80
CA TYR A 50 -3.34 6.02 -10.70
C TYR A 50 -4.28 5.81 -9.51
N GLN A 51 -5.29 6.66 -9.34
CA GLN A 51 -6.31 6.58 -8.29
C GLN A 51 -7.20 5.33 -8.39
N ASP A 52 -7.30 4.75 -9.60
CA ASP A 52 -8.05 3.52 -9.83
C ASP A 52 -7.27 2.26 -9.40
N LEU A 53 -5.96 2.41 -9.15
CA LEU A 53 -5.12 1.29 -8.73
C LEU A 53 -5.40 0.91 -7.27
N VAL A 54 -5.81 -0.34 -7.04
CA VAL A 54 -6.07 -0.87 -5.70
C VAL A 54 -4.85 -0.71 -4.78
N ALA A 55 -3.63 -0.87 -5.31
CA ALA A 55 -2.39 -0.64 -4.56
C ALA A 55 -2.30 0.79 -4.04
N TRP A 56 -2.67 1.78 -4.86
CA TRP A 56 -2.67 3.18 -4.47
C TRP A 56 -3.72 3.47 -3.40
N GLN A 57 -4.97 3.02 -3.61
CA GLN A 57 -6.08 3.23 -2.67
C GLN A 57 -5.78 2.67 -1.27
N LYS A 58 -5.26 1.42 -1.23
CA LYS A 58 -4.86 0.79 0.04
C LYS A 58 -3.68 1.51 0.69
N SER A 59 -2.73 2.01 -0.10
CA SER A 59 -1.60 2.78 0.42
C SER A 59 -2.05 4.10 1.02
N MET A 60 -3.01 4.79 0.44
CA MET A 60 -3.59 6.02 1.00
C MET A 60 -4.29 5.76 2.34
N ALA A 61 -5.06 4.68 2.44
CA ALA A 61 -5.69 4.27 3.71
C ALA A 61 -4.64 3.94 4.78
N LEU A 62 -3.55 3.25 4.42
CA LEU A 62 -2.43 2.96 5.30
C LEU A 62 -1.74 4.25 5.79
N VAL A 63 -1.45 5.20 4.91
CA VAL A 63 -0.87 6.52 5.27
C VAL A 63 -1.73 7.19 6.34
N THR A 64 -3.03 7.29 6.11
CA THR A 64 -3.96 7.91 7.06
C THR A 64 -3.94 7.21 8.41
N ALA A 65 -3.95 5.87 8.43
CA ALA A 65 -3.88 5.08 9.66
C ALA A 65 -2.55 5.32 10.41
N ILE A 66 -1.41 5.34 9.70
CA ILE A 66 -0.09 5.62 10.30
C ILE A 66 -0.05 7.01 10.91
N TYR A 67 -0.56 8.04 10.21
CA TYR A 67 -0.62 9.40 10.77
C TYR A 67 -1.49 9.47 12.03
N HIS A 68 -2.58 8.71 12.07
CA HIS A 68 -3.44 8.63 13.24
C HIS A 68 -2.70 8.00 14.43
N HIS A 69 -2.10 6.82 14.24
CA HIS A 69 -1.40 6.11 15.32
C HIS A 69 -0.14 6.82 15.81
N THR A 70 0.55 7.56 14.93
CA THR A 70 1.78 8.27 15.30
C THR A 70 1.55 9.62 15.97
N ARG A 71 0.30 10.03 16.21
CA ARG A 71 0.00 11.26 16.99
C ARG A 71 0.41 11.12 18.45
N ASP A 72 0.28 9.92 18.98
CA ASP A 72 0.52 9.61 20.38
C ASP A 72 1.97 9.14 20.65
N PHE A 73 2.83 9.18 19.63
CA PHE A 73 4.25 8.87 19.80
C PHE A 73 4.95 9.98 20.61
N PRO A 74 6.00 9.64 21.38
CA PRO A 74 6.75 10.63 22.16
C PRO A 74 7.24 11.78 21.31
N SER A 75 7.19 13.00 21.84
CA SER A 75 7.65 14.20 21.14
C SER A 75 9.13 14.16 20.75
N SER A 76 9.96 13.41 21.51
CA SER A 76 11.36 13.13 21.18
C SER A 76 11.52 12.38 19.86
N GLU A 77 10.51 11.63 19.42
CA GLU A 77 10.49 10.89 18.16
C GLU A 77 9.98 11.70 16.96
N LEU A 78 9.60 12.95 17.15
CA LEU A 78 9.05 13.77 16.09
C LEU A 78 9.98 13.85 14.86
N TYR A 79 11.28 13.98 15.09
CA TYR A 79 12.32 13.99 14.05
C TYR A 79 13.01 12.63 13.88
N GLY A 80 12.68 11.65 14.70
CA GLY A 80 13.15 10.28 14.68
C GLY A 80 12.17 9.35 13.95
N LEU A 81 11.73 8.30 14.65
CA LEU A 81 10.90 7.22 14.13
C LEU A 81 9.57 7.73 13.54
N THR A 82 8.93 8.73 14.16
CA THR A 82 7.68 9.32 13.66
C THR A 82 7.86 9.89 12.25
N SER A 83 8.90 10.71 12.07
CA SER A 83 9.19 11.33 10.77
C SER A 83 9.51 10.27 9.70
N GLN A 84 10.36 9.30 10.05
CA GLN A 84 10.76 8.25 9.11
C GLN A 84 9.58 7.37 8.71
N LEU A 85 8.76 6.91 9.66
CA LEU A 85 7.59 6.07 9.40
C LEU A 85 6.56 6.80 8.51
N ARG A 86 6.29 8.07 8.76
CA ARG A 86 5.40 8.88 7.92
C ARG A 86 5.96 9.06 6.51
N ARG A 87 7.25 9.36 6.37
CA ARG A 87 7.91 9.53 5.06
C ARG A 87 7.88 8.22 4.26
N ALA A 88 8.24 7.10 4.87
CA ALA A 88 8.18 5.80 4.22
C ALA A 88 6.75 5.45 3.77
N ALA A 89 5.75 5.71 4.62
CA ALA A 89 4.36 5.47 4.30
C ALA A 89 3.88 6.30 3.10
N VAL A 90 4.15 7.61 3.09
CA VAL A 90 3.79 8.52 1.98
C VAL A 90 4.52 8.14 0.69
N SER A 91 5.74 7.64 0.78
CA SER A 91 6.54 7.21 -0.36
C SER A 91 5.86 6.08 -1.17
N ILE A 92 5.05 5.21 -0.54
CA ILE A 92 4.38 4.11 -1.25
C ILE A 92 3.40 4.64 -2.33
N PRO A 93 2.34 5.41 -1.97
CA PRO A 93 1.39 5.91 -2.97
C PRO A 93 2.04 6.92 -3.92
N SER A 94 3.03 7.70 -3.47
CA SER A 94 3.75 8.65 -4.32
C SER A 94 4.50 7.96 -5.45
N ASN A 95 5.25 6.90 -5.15
CA ASN A 95 5.94 6.11 -6.18
C ASN A 95 4.97 5.42 -7.15
N ILE A 96 3.82 4.92 -6.66
CA ILE A 96 2.80 4.33 -7.55
C ILE A 96 2.27 5.38 -8.52
N ALA A 97 1.92 6.57 -8.02
CA ALA A 97 1.39 7.67 -8.82
C ALA A 97 2.43 8.20 -9.82
N GLU A 98 3.67 8.42 -9.37
CA GLU A 98 4.77 8.88 -10.21
C GLU A 98 5.07 7.88 -11.32
N GLY A 99 5.16 6.60 -10.99
CA GLY A 99 5.41 5.55 -11.96
C GLY A 99 4.32 5.45 -13.02
N GLN A 100 3.04 5.61 -12.65
CA GLN A 100 1.92 5.66 -13.58
C GLN A 100 2.02 6.85 -14.56
N GLY A 101 2.57 7.99 -14.11
CA GLY A 101 2.78 9.17 -14.93
C GLY A 101 3.98 9.06 -15.91
N ARG A 102 4.80 8.01 -15.81
CA ARG A 102 5.94 7.81 -16.69
C ARG A 102 5.52 7.23 -18.05
N LEU A 103 6.33 7.51 -19.07
CA LEU A 103 6.01 7.16 -20.45
C LEU A 103 6.37 5.71 -20.82
N SER A 104 7.18 5.03 -20.00
CA SER A 104 7.66 3.68 -20.28
C SER A 104 7.27 2.66 -19.21
N VAL A 105 7.01 1.44 -19.65
CA VAL A 105 6.76 0.28 -18.75
C VAL A 105 7.97 0.00 -17.86
N GLY A 106 9.18 0.24 -18.36
CA GLY A 106 10.42 0.05 -17.60
C GLY A 106 10.50 0.97 -16.40
N GLU A 107 10.22 2.25 -16.59
CA GLU A 107 10.16 3.23 -15.51
C GLU A 107 9.04 2.90 -14.51
N PHE A 108 7.84 2.55 -14.99
CA PHE A 108 6.74 2.15 -14.12
C PHE A 108 7.16 0.98 -13.21
N LYS A 109 7.83 -0.05 -13.75
CA LYS A 109 8.36 -1.17 -12.95
C LYS A 109 9.35 -0.71 -11.89
N GLN A 110 10.24 0.23 -12.22
CA GLN A 110 11.22 0.77 -11.28
C GLN A 110 10.52 1.46 -10.10
N PHE A 111 9.53 2.30 -10.37
CA PHE A 111 8.75 2.99 -9.34
C PHE A 111 7.91 2.03 -8.49
N LEU A 112 7.32 0.98 -9.08
CA LEU A 112 6.68 -0.08 -8.32
C LEU A 112 7.67 -0.82 -7.40
N GLY A 113 8.92 -0.98 -7.85
CA GLY A 113 10.03 -1.49 -7.04
C GLY A 113 10.34 -0.59 -5.84
N HIS A 114 10.40 0.73 -6.04
CA HIS A 114 10.59 1.71 -4.98
C HIS A 114 9.42 1.69 -3.98
N ALA A 115 8.17 1.67 -4.46
CA ALA A 115 7.00 1.54 -3.60
C ALA A 115 7.05 0.26 -2.74
N LYS A 116 7.49 -0.85 -3.32
CA LYS A 116 7.68 -2.11 -2.59
C LYS A 116 8.80 -2.01 -1.55
N GLY A 117 9.92 -1.36 -1.86
CA GLY A 117 10.99 -1.07 -0.89
C GLY A 117 10.46 -0.28 0.29
N SER A 118 9.71 0.80 0.02
CA SER A 118 9.09 1.63 1.06
C SER A 118 8.10 0.85 1.92
N SER A 119 7.39 -0.14 1.37
CA SER A 119 6.51 -1.00 2.17
C SER A 119 7.28 -1.89 3.16
N CYS A 120 8.45 -2.38 2.79
CA CYS A 120 9.33 -3.13 3.71
C CYS A 120 9.90 -2.22 4.81
N GLU A 121 10.21 -0.98 4.48
CA GLU A 121 10.67 0.01 5.44
C GLU A 121 9.58 0.33 6.47
N VAL A 122 8.34 0.58 6.03
CA VAL A 122 7.18 0.80 6.91
C VAL A 122 6.97 -0.40 7.84
N GLU A 123 6.99 -1.63 7.32
CA GLU A 123 6.84 -2.83 8.14
C GLU A 123 7.90 -2.90 9.24
N THR A 124 9.16 -2.64 8.88
CA THR A 124 10.28 -2.62 9.83
C THR A 124 10.08 -1.59 10.93
N GLN A 125 9.71 -0.37 10.57
CA GLN A 125 9.52 0.73 11.51
C GLN A 125 8.30 0.51 12.44
N LEU A 126 7.23 -0.12 11.95
CA LEU A 126 6.09 -0.53 12.78
C LEU A 126 6.50 -1.56 13.85
N LEU A 127 7.34 -2.52 13.48
CA LEU A 127 7.87 -3.50 14.43
C LEU A 127 8.81 -2.86 15.45
N ILE A 128 9.61 -1.89 15.04
CA ILE A 128 10.44 -1.08 15.96
C ILE A 128 9.55 -0.31 16.93
N ALA A 129 8.50 0.39 16.43
CA ALA A 129 7.58 1.14 17.26
C ALA A 129 6.89 0.25 18.32
N ARG A 130 6.49 -0.98 17.94
CA ARG A 130 5.97 -1.96 18.88
C ARG A 130 6.99 -2.34 19.95
N ASN A 131 8.22 -2.66 19.54
CA ASN A 131 9.28 -3.09 20.47
C ASN A 131 9.66 -1.98 21.47
N LEU A 132 9.49 -0.71 21.08
CA LEU A 132 9.68 0.46 21.94
C LEU A 132 8.43 0.79 22.79
N GLY A 133 7.33 0.04 22.62
CA GLY A 133 6.08 0.28 23.35
C GLY A 133 5.28 1.48 22.87
N TYR A 134 5.58 2.04 21.68
CA TYR A 134 4.84 3.16 21.09
C TYR A 134 3.57 2.71 20.37
N LEU A 135 3.49 1.43 20.00
CA LEU A 135 2.30 0.79 19.41
C LEU A 135 1.96 -0.48 20.20
N ASP A 136 0.66 -0.69 20.43
CA ASP A 136 0.15 -1.95 20.99
C ASP A 136 0.19 -3.09 19.95
N ASP A 137 0.14 -4.34 20.41
CA ASP A 137 0.16 -5.53 19.56
C ASP A 137 -1.03 -5.60 18.57
N PRO A 138 -2.28 -5.32 18.96
CA PRO A 138 -3.41 -5.33 18.04
C PRO A 138 -3.29 -4.31 16.92
N SER A 139 -2.87 -3.09 17.22
CA SER A 139 -2.66 -2.02 16.23
C SER A 139 -1.50 -2.35 15.30
N THR A 140 -0.39 -2.82 15.85
CA THR A 140 0.77 -3.28 15.05
C THR A 140 0.36 -4.38 14.09
N LYS A 141 -0.35 -5.41 14.55
CA LYS A 141 -0.80 -6.53 13.70
C LYS A 141 -1.67 -6.04 12.53
N ARG A 142 -2.62 -5.13 12.78
CA ARG A 142 -3.47 -4.54 11.72
C ARG A 142 -2.66 -3.77 10.70
N LEU A 143 -1.76 -2.90 11.14
CA LEU A 143 -0.94 -2.07 10.25
C LEU A 143 0.04 -2.92 9.44
N VAL A 144 0.71 -3.88 10.05
CA VAL A 144 1.63 -4.81 9.38
C VAL A 144 0.91 -5.64 8.33
N GLU A 145 -0.30 -6.15 8.63
CA GLU A 145 -1.07 -6.92 7.64
C GLU A 145 -1.48 -6.04 6.44
N ALA A 146 -1.88 -4.80 6.69
CA ALA A 146 -2.20 -3.85 5.60
C ALA A 146 -0.97 -3.57 4.71
N VAL A 147 0.21 -3.36 5.30
CA VAL A 147 1.47 -3.21 4.54
C VAL A 147 1.78 -4.45 3.71
N ARG A 148 1.67 -5.64 4.31
CA ARG A 148 1.93 -6.91 3.62
C ARG A 148 0.97 -7.14 2.46
N GLU A 149 -0.29 -6.78 2.62
CA GLU A 149 -1.27 -6.85 1.54
C GLU A 149 -0.85 -5.96 0.36
N ILE A 150 -0.46 -4.70 0.62
CA ILE A 150 0.06 -3.79 -0.41
C ILE A 150 1.29 -4.41 -1.09
N GLY A 151 2.23 -4.95 -0.32
CA GLY A 151 3.43 -5.63 -0.83
C GLY A 151 3.10 -6.83 -1.75
N ARG A 152 2.04 -7.60 -1.43
CA ARG A 152 1.56 -8.69 -2.29
C ARG A 152 0.99 -8.16 -3.62
N ILE A 153 0.21 -7.09 -3.57
CA ILE A 153 -0.37 -6.45 -4.78
C ILE A 153 0.74 -5.90 -5.67
N LEU A 154 1.70 -5.15 -5.10
CA LEU A 154 2.84 -4.62 -5.84
C LEU A 154 3.69 -5.74 -6.47
N SER A 155 3.90 -6.84 -5.75
CA SER A 155 4.61 -8.02 -6.29
C SER A 155 3.85 -8.68 -7.44
N GLY A 156 2.51 -8.70 -7.37
CA GLY A 156 1.64 -9.15 -8.47
C GLY A 156 1.80 -8.28 -9.71
N LEU A 157 1.73 -6.97 -9.55
CA LEU A 157 1.93 -6.00 -10.65
C LEU A 157 3.33 -6.15 -11.28
N LEU A 158 4.39 -6.23 -10.48
CA LEU A 158 5.76 -6.41 -10.98
C LEU A 158 5.90 -7.70 -11.81
N ARG A 159 5.25 -8.79 -11.41
CA ARG A 159 5.25 -10.05 -12.20
C ARG A 159 4.52 -9.89 -13.54
N LEU A 160 3.39 -9.20 -13.57
CA LEU A 160 2.66 -8.92 -14.82
C LEU A 160 3.54 -8.18 -15.85
N PHE A 161 4.42 -7.31 -15.39
CA PHE A 161 5.36 -6.60 -16.24
C PHE A 161 6.68 -7.38 -16.51
N GLY A 162 6.75 -8.68 -16.20
CA GLY A 162 7.91 -9.53 -16.50
C GLY A 162 9.10 -9.35 -15.55
N TYR A 163 8.87 -8.89 -14.31
CA TYR A 163 9.89 -8.89 -13.28
C TYR A 163 9.98 -10.29 -12.64
N SER A 164 10.91 -11.10 -13.13
CA SER A 164 11.33 -12.33 -12.46
C SER A 164 12.50 -12.00 -11.53
N ARG A 165 12.34 -12.21 -10.22
CA ARG A 165 13.47 -12.16 -9.29
C ARG A 165 14.30 -13.42 -9.57
N THR A 166 15.40 -13.28 -10.31
CA THR A 166 16.40 -14.35 -10.43
C THR A 166 16.82 -14.75 -9.01
N ARG A 167 16.51 -15.99 -8.60
CA ARG A 167 17.12 -16.60 -7.43
C ARG A 167 18.61 -16.67 -7.74
N GLN A 168 19.41 -15.82 -7.13
CA GLN A 168 20.83 -16.10 -7.03
C GLN A 168 20.93 -17.32 -6.10
N SER A 169 21.15 -18.47 -6.71
CA SER A 169 21.61 -19.68 -6.01
C SER A 169 23.07 -19.41 -5.61
N ASN A 170 23.28 -19.25 -4.33
CA ASN A 170 24.60 -19.50 -3.72
C ASN A 170 24.78 -20.99 -3.53
#